data_4fc2df3a5152d44a238c44f46bd96676
#
_entry.id   4fc2df3a5152d44a238c44f46bd96676
#
_cell.length_a   1.000
_cell.length_b   1.000
_cell.length_c   1.000
_cell.angle_alpha   90.00
_cell.angle_beta   90.00
_cell.angle_gamma   90.00
#
_symmetry.space_group_name_H-M   'P 1'
#
loop_
_entity.id
_entity.type
_entity.pdbx_description
1 polymer ?
#
loop_
_entity_poly.entity_id
_entity_poly.type
_entity_poly.pdbx_seq_one_letter_code
_entity_poly.pdbx_strand_id
1 'polypeptide(L)'
;MNTYIFGKKEEIDLKELIEYSLKEDARKIIKDSFKDGYGEDGLVQPPYNPTMLAALLEVNSTHMACVDVIAGDVAGRGYYLENITPEVEEFFKNLPDPVTTVLYNLVSDYQSLGYAALAISYDDDGRPVDLYHVPGHTLRRHADDKRVAQKVGGSTVWFKLAGVEGDLDKDTGEFKDGLTSEKKGDTLIWFNNYNPRSYYYGLAPITPAIPAIYMGIAARKYNASFFKNYGVPSLLMIIKGSFTDIDPNNPNTNLSEKA
;
A
#
# COMPACT_ATOMS: atom_id res chain seq x y z
N MET A 1 5.05 42.81 -29.97
CA MET A 1 5.28 42.89 -28.53
C MET A 1 4.42 41.80 -27.91
N ASN A 2 5.00 40.67 -27.55
CA ASN A 2 4.23 39.49 -27.14
C ASN A 2 3.77 39.64 -25.68
N THR A 3 2.46 39.67 -25.50
CA THR A 3 1.83 39.71 -24.18
C THR A 3 1.68 38.27 -23.71
N TYR A 4 2.44 37.88 -22.72
CA TYR A 4 2.25 36.59 -22.05
C TYR A 4 1.17 36.75 -20.98
N ILE A 5 0.04 36.11 -21.19
CA ILE A 5 -1.02 35.99 -20.19
C ILE A 5 -0.68 34.75 -19.35
N PHE A 6 -0.23 34.97 -18.13
CA PHE A 6 -0.03 33.86 -17.17
C PHE A 6 -1.32 33.53 -16.43
N GLY A 7 -1.69 32.32 -16.58
CA GLY A 7 -2.49 31.33 -15.95
C GLY A 7 -3.52 31.73 -14.89
N LYS A 8 -4.74 31.24 -15.11
CA LYS A 8 -5.79 31.09 -14.10
C LYS A 8 -5.21 30.46 -12.85
N LYS A 9 -5.54 31.03 -11.71
CA LYS A 9 -5.35 30.44 -10.40
C LYS A 9 -6.35 29.27 -10.30
N GLU A 10 -5.95 28.08 -10.68
CA GLU A 10 -6.67 26.88 -10.31
C GLU A 10 -6.36 26.62 -8.84
N GLU A 11 -7.37 26.69 -8.00
CA GLU A 11 -7.34 26.16 -6.65
C GLU A 11 -7.19 24.65 -6.79
N ILE A 12 -5.94 24.17 -6.66
CA ILE A 12 -5.64 22.75 -6.77
C ILE A 12 -6.18 22.09 -5.49
N ASP A 13 -7.26 21.32 -5.63
CA ASP A 13 -7.82 20.53 -4.55
C ASP A 13 -6.73 19.56 -4.02
N LEU A 14 -6.55 19.56 -2.71
CA LEU A 14 -5.62 18.66 -2.04
C LEU A 14 -5.85 17.17 -2.45
N LYS A 15 -7.09 16.79 -2.75
CA LYS A 15 -7.42 15.48 -3.30
C LYS A 15 -6.83 15.25 -4.69
N GLU A 16 -6.90 16.22 -5.57
CA GLU A 16 -6.30 16.13 -6.91
C GLU A 16 -4.77 16.09 -6.86
N LEU A 17 -4.13 16.83 -5.96
CA LEU A 17 -2.69 16.76 -5.73
C LEU A 17 -2.25 15.40 -5.19
N ILE A 18 -3.04 14.82 -4.30
CA ILE A 18 -2.84 13.48 -3.76
C ILE A 18 -2.99 12.44 -4.86
N GLU A 19 -4.08 12.48 -5.64
CA GLU A 19 -4.29 11.60 -6.77
C GLU A 19 -3.22 11.76 -7.84
N TYR A 20 -2.79 12.99 -8.13
CA TYR A 20 -1.75 13.26 -9.12
C TYR A 20 -0.38 12.76 -8.67
N SER A 21 -0.03 12.90 -7.37
CA SER A 21 1.24 12.39 -6.84
C SER A 21 1.31 10.87 -6.84
N LEU A 22 0.19 10.24 -6.54
CA LEU A 22 0.07 8.79 -6.61
C LEU A 22 0.02 8.28 -8.06
N LYS A 23 -0.51 9.06 -9.01
CA LYS A 23 -0.54 8.71 -10.44
C LYS A 23 0.82 8.86 -11.14
N GLU A 24 1.63 9.83 -10.76
CA GLU A 24 2.93 10.09 -11.40
C GLU A 24 4.04 9.15 -10.90
N ASP A 25 4.06 8.86 -9.60
CA ASP A 25 5.08 8.03 -8.97
C ASP A 25 4.68 6.56 -8.83
N ALA A 26 3.40 6.27 -8.63
CA ALA A 26 2.86 4.90 -8.59
C ALA A 26 2.40 4.48 -9.99
N ARG A 27 3.31 4.03 -10.79
CA ARG A 27 3.06 3.47 -12.11
C ARG A 27 1.93 2.44 -12.07
N LYS A 28 0.73 2.82 -12.56
CA LYS A 28 -0.36 1.91 -12.99
C LYS A 28 -1.02 0.97 -11.98
N ILE A 29 -0.76 1.02 -10.68
CA ILE A 29 -1.25 0.01 -9.72
C ILE A 29 -2.31 0.56 -8.77
N ILE A 30 -3.24 1.37 -9.24
CA ILE A 30 -4.33 1.90 -8.38
C ILE A 30 -5.65 1.13 -8.56
N LYS A 31 -5.71 0.15 -9.44
CA LYS A 31 -6.90 -0.69 -9.55
C LYS A 31 -6.79 -1.87 -8.59
N ASP A 32 -7.66 -1.90 -7.61
CA ASP A 32 -7.87 -3.11 -6.82
C ASP A 32 -8.32 -4.23 -7.77
N SER A 33 -7.48 -5.26 -7.89
CA SER A 33 -7.73 -6.40 -8.77
C SER A 33 -8.94 -7.23 -8.36
N PHE A 34 -9.46 -7.00 -7.16
CA PHE A 34 -10.64 -7.68 -6.64
C PHE A 34 -11.93 -6.84 -6.69
N LYS A 35 -11.90 -5.66 -7.31
CA LYS A 35 -13.04 -4.74 -7.28
C LYS A 35 -14.36 -5.39 -7.72
N ASP A 36 -14.29 -6.26 -8.72
CA ASP A 36 -15.45 -6.93 -9.29
C ASP A 36 -15.85 -8.20 -8.51
N GLY A 37 -14.99 -8.71 -7.62
CA GLY A 37 -15.24 -9.89 -6.78
C GLY A 37 -15.87 -9.60 -5.41
N TYR A 38 -15.99 -8.33 -5.03
CA TYR A 38 -16.60 -7.97 -3.78
C TYR A 38 -18.11 -8.15 -3.84
N GLY A 39 -18.64 -9.00 -2.95
CA GLY A 39 -20.07 -9.30 -2.84
C GLY A 39 -20.54 -10.44 -3.73
N GLU A 40 -20.05 -10.62 -4.96
CA GLU A 40 -20.43 -11.72 -5.84
C GLU A 40 -19.66 -13.00 -5.53
N ASP A 41 -18.33 -12.89 -5.36
CA ASP A 41 -17.46 -14.04 -5.01
C ASP A 41 -17.37 -14.26 -3.50
N GLY A 42 -18.18 -13.59 -2.69
CA GLY A 42 -18.14 -13.67 -1.23
C GLY A 42 -16.89 -13.08 -0.59
N LEU A 43 -16.09 -12.31 -1.34
CA LEU A 43 -14.90 -11.65 -0.82
C LEU A 43 -15.25 -10.40 -0.02
N VAL A 44 -14.53 -10.20 1.09
CA VAL A 44 -14.73 -9.06 1.98
C VAL A 44 -13.80 -7.92 1.57
N GLN A 45 -14.39 -6.75 1.35
CA GLN A 45 -13.62 -5.55 1.02
C GLN A 45 -12.83 -5.06 2.24
N PRO A 46 -11.50 -4.85 2.13
CA PRO A 46 -10.73 -4.26 3.21
C PRO A 46 -11.11 -2.78 3.42
N PRO A 47 -11.04 -2.27 4.67
CA PRO A 47 -11.40 -0.89 4.99
C PRO A 47 -10.50 0.16 4.33
N TYR A 48 -9.29 -0.23 3.95
CA TYR A 48 -8.32 0.58 3.21
C TYR A 48 -7.79 -0.24 2.04
N ASN A 49 -7.45 0.40 0.92
CA ASN A 49 -6.86 -0.29 -0.21
C ASN A 49 -5.44 -0.80 0.16
N PRO A 50 -5.19 -2.12 0.21
CA PRO A 50 -3.89 -2.66 0.62
C PRO A 50 -2.75 -2.30 -0.35
N THR A 51 -3.05 -2.22 -1.64
CA THR A 51 -2.07 -1.81 -2.65
C THR A 51 -1.60 -0.37 -2.42
N MET A 52 -2.52 0.52 -2.02
CA MET A 52 -2.19 1.89 -1.65
C MET A 52 -1.33 1.96 -0.39
N LEU A 53 -1.65 1.14 0.62
CA LEU A 53 -0.85 1.08 1.85
C LEU A 53 0.57 0.57 1.57
N ALA A 54 0.72 -0.47 0.74
CA ALA A 54 2.03 -0.96 0.30
C ALA A 54 2.82 0.11 -0.48
N ALA A 55 2.16 0.85 -1.38
CA ALA A 55 2.79 1.92 -2.14
C ALA A 55 3.30 3.10 -1.28
N LEU A 56 2.77 3.28 -0.06
CA LEU A 56 3.29 4.30 0.87
C LEU A 56 4.74 4.05 1.28
N LEU A 57 5.20 2.80 1.27
CA LEU A 57 6.61 2.45 1.51
C LEU A 57 7.52 3.04 0.44
N GLU A 58 7.09 3.04 -0.82
CA GLU A 58 7.87 3.59 -1.93
C GLU A 58 7.93 5.13 -1.92
N VAL A 59 6.85 5.76 -1.47
CA VAL A 59 6.68 7.23 -1.54
C VAL A 59 7.24 7.96 -0.31
N ASN A 60 7.24 7.30 0.86
CA ASN A 60 7.65 7.91 2.11
C ASN A 60 8.86 7.20 2.73
N SER A 61 10.04 7.82 2.59
CA SER A 61 11.30 7.29 3.11
C SER A 61 11.32 7.10 4.63
N THR A 62 10.61 7.93 5.38
CA THR A 62 10.53 7.80 6.85
C THR A 62 9.71 6.58 7.22
N HIS A 63 8.56 6.37 6.54
CA HIS A 63 7.74 5.18 6.76
C HIS A 63 8.51 3.90 6.42
N MET A 64 9.16 3.88 5.25
CA MET A 64 10.01 2.76 4.84
C MET A 64 11.10 2.46 5.88
N ALA A 65 11.82 3.48 6.34
CA ALA A 65 12.88 3.30 7.34
C ALA A 65 12.33 2.74 8.67
N CYS A 66 11.16 3.19 9.12
CA CYS A 66 10.53 2.65 10.33
C CYS A 66 10.16 1.17 10.18
N VAL A 67 9.56 0.80 9.06
CA VAL A 67 9.19 -0.61 8.79
C VAL A 67 10.43 -1.48 8.69
N ASP A 68 11.46 -1.03 7.98
CA ASP A 68 12.74 -1.73 7.77
C ASP A 68 13.44 -2.01 9.10
N VAL A 69 13.53 -1.00 9.98
CA VAL A 69 14.14 -1.15 11.31
C VAL A 69 13.36 -2.16 12.15
N ILE A 70 12.02 -2.07 12.20
CA ILE A 70 11.20 -3.00 12.99
C ILE A 70 11.33 -4.42 12.45
N ALA A 71 11.21 -4.60 11.12
CA ALA A 71 11.34 -5.90 10.49
C ALA A 71 12.74 -6.49 10.67
N GLY A 72 13.78 -5.64 10.54
CA GLY A 72 15.16 -6.02 10.79
C GLY A 72 15.43 -6.43 12.23
N ASP A 73 14.88 -5.71 13.20
CA ASP A 73 15.04 -6.05 14.63
C ASP A 73 14.35 -7.36 15.01
N VAL A 74 13.18 -7.63 14.43
CA VAL A 74 12.44 -8.88 14.70
C VAL A 74 13.08 -10.07 14.01
N ALA A 75 13.36 -9.96 12.72
CA ALA A 75 13.91 -11.07 11.93
C ALA A 75 15.43 -11.24 12.13
N GLY A 76 16.16 -10.15 12.34
CA GLY A 76 17.62 -10.15 12.41
C GLY A 76 18.20 -10.84 13.64
N ARG A 77 17.40 -11.02 14.70
CA ARG A 77 17.80 -11.81 15.88
C ARG A 77 17.83 -13.31 15.61
N GLY A 78 17.35 -13.71 14.43
CA GLY A 78 17.21 -15.13 14.07
C GLY A 78 16.10 -15.83 14.86
N TYR A 79 16.14 -17.14 14.85
CA TYR A 79 15.21 -18.01 15.58
C TYR A 79 15.99 -19.19 16.18
N TYR A 80 15.41 -19.77 17.17
CA TYR A 80 15.89 -21.04 17.70
C TYR A 80 14.70 -22.01 17.84
N LEU A 81 14.98 -23.28 17.66
CA LEU A 81 14.00 -24.32 17.72
C LEU A 81 14.20 -25.10 19.03
N GLU A 82 13.16 -25.21 19.84
CA GLU A 82 13.17 -26.01 21.07
C GLU A 82 12.48 -27.35 20.85
N ASN A 83 12.97 -28.41 21.49
CA ASN A 83 12.39 -29.77 21.46
C ASN A 83 12.25 -30.33 20.02
N ILE A 84 13.28 -30.20 19.22
CA ILE A 84 13.29 -30.56 17.81
C ILE A 84 13.38 -32.07 17.64
N THR A 85 12.49 -32.63 16.77
CA THR A 85 12.71 -33.93 16.16
C THR A 85 13.64 -33.79 14.94
N PRO A 86 14.39 -34.86 14.57
CA PRO A 86 15.25 -34.80 13.37
C PRO A 86 14.50 -34.42 12.10
N GLU A 87 13.22 -34.81 11.97
CA GLU A 87 12.37 -34.45 10.82
C GLU A 87 12.07 -32.95 10.75
N VAL A 88 11.81 -32.33 11.91
CA VAL A 88 11.59 -30.86 11.96
C VAL A 88 12.88 -30.11 11.63
N GLU A 89 14.02 -30.58 12.13
CA GLU A 89 15.31 -29.97 11.80
C GLU A 89 15.63 -30.07 10.30
N GLU A 90 15.34 -31.22 9.70
CA GLU A 90 15.52 -31.43 8.26
C GLU A 90 14.60 -30.55 7.43
N PHE A 91 13.32 -30.42 7.84
CA PHE A 91 12.37 -29.50 7.20
C PHE A 91 12.89 -28.07 7.16
N PHE A 92 13.33 -27.52 8.30
CA PHE A 92 13.85 -26.15 8.35
C PHE A 92 15.16 -25.94 7.58
N LYS A 93 15.99 -26.96 7.43
CA LYS A 93 17.23 -26.92 6.63
C LYS A 93 16.95 -26.93 5.13
N ASN A 94 15.87 -27.58 4.70
CA ASN A 94 15.53 -27.78 3.30
C ASN A 94 14.58 -26.72 2.75
N LEU A 95 14.17 -25.71 3.55
CA LEU A 95 13.33 -24.62 3.09
C LEU A 95 14.00 -23.84 1.94
N PRO A 96 13.27 -23.53 0.86
CA PRO A 96 13.77 -22.76 -0.28
C PRO A 96 14.23 -21.36 0.13
N ASP A 97 13.44 -20.71 1.00
CA ASP A 97 13.73 -19.39 1.53
C ASP A 97 14.22 -19.47 2.99
N PRO A 98 15.26 -18.69 3.36
CA PRO A 98 15.65 -18.58 4.75
C PRO A 98 14.50 -18.08 5.63
N VAL A 99 14.26 -18.74 6.76
CA VAL A 99 13.19 -18.36 7.70
C VAL A 99 13.29 -16.89 8.12
N THR A 100 14.50 -16.36 8.26
CA THR A 100 14.72 -14.94 8.58
C THR A 100 14.17 -14.01 7.50
N THR A 101 14.28 -14.39 6.22
CA THR A 101 13.70 -13.64 5.09
C THR A 101 12.18 -13.70 5.13
N VAL A 102 11.62 -14.88 5.36
CA VAL A 102 10.17 -15.08 5.51
C VAL A 102 9.61 -14.22 6.65
N LEU A 103 10.29 -14.24 7.82
CA LEU A 103 9.92 -13.41 8.97
C LEU A 103 10.02 -11.91 8.68
N TYR A 104 11.09 -11.48 8.01
CA TYR A 104 11.25 -10.08 7.62
C TYR A 104 10.10 -9.61 6.73
N ASN A 105 9.75 -10.37 5.70
CA ASN A 105 8.66 -10.06 4.79
C ASN A 105 7.31 -10.04 5.53
N LEU A 106 7.08 -11.01 6.43
CA LEU A 106 5.88 -11.11 7.23
C LEU A 106 5.68 -9.88 8.14
N VAL A 107 6.75 -9.46 8.82
CA VAL A 107 6.71 -8.29 9.70
C VAL A 107 6.54 -7.01 8.89
N SER A 108 7.18 -6.92 7.72
CA SER A 108 7.03 -5.78 6.82
C SER A 108 5.58 -5.60 6.36
N ASP A 109 4.92 -6.68 5.95
CA ASP A 109 3.50 -6.66 5.61
C ASP A 109 2.62 -6.32 6.82
N TYR A 110 2.90 -6.92 7.97
CA TYR A 110 2.14 -6.66 9.20
C TYR A 110 2.20 -5.17 9.61
N GLN A 111 3.36 -4.54 9.51
CA GLN A 111 3.54 -3.13 9.81
C GLN A 111 2.91 -2.20 8.76
N SER A 112 2.95 -2.60 7.50
CA SER A 112 2.47 -1.77 6.40
C SER A 112 0.97 -1.88 6.17
N LEU A 113 0.42 -3.10 6.27
CA LEU A 113 -0.98 -3.42 5.94
C LEU A 113 -1.85 -3.62 7.19
N GLY A 114 -1.23 -3.92 8.35
CA GLY A 114 -1.93 -4.32 9.57
C GLY A 114 -2.28 -5.81 9.62
N TYR A 115 -1.88 -6.58 8.61
CA TYR A 115 -2.01 -8.03 8.56
C TYR A 115 -0.90 -8.63 7.71
N ALA A 116 -0.62 -9.91 7.93
CA ALA A 116 0.35 -10.67 7.16
C ALA A 116 -0.10 -12.12 7.03
N ALA A 117 0.47 -12.84 6.07
CA ALA A 117 0.09 -14.20 5.78
C ALA A 117 1.30 -15.09 5.53
N LEU A 118 1.31 -16.25 6.21
CA LEU A 118 2.31 -17.28 6.09
C LEU A 118 1.64 -18.54 5.55
N ALA A 119 2.11 -19.05 4.43
CA ALA A 119 1.57 -20.26 3.81
C ALA A 119 2.44 -21.48 4.16
N ILE A 120 1.78 -22.61 4.32
CA ILE A 120 2.40 -23.92 4.51
C ILE A 120 1.84 -24.85 3.45
N SER A 121 2.73 -25.41 2.63
CA SER A 121 2.40 -26.47 1.66
C SER A 121 2.60 -27.85 2.31
N TYR A 122 1.77 -28.80 1.93
CA TYR A 122 1.82 -30.17 2.40
C TYR A 122 1.92 -31.16 1.25
N ASP A 123 2.61 -32.26 1.48
CA ASP A 123 2.62 -33.43 0.58
C ASP A 123 1.32 -34.25 0.67
N ASP A 124 1.23 -35.33 -0.12
CA ASP A 124 0.07 -36.24 -0.10
C ASP A 124 -0.06 -37.01 1.21
N ASP A 125 1.02 -37.16 1.95
CA ASP A 125 1.05 -37.80 3.29
C ASP A 125 0.66 -36.82 4.42
N GLY A 126 0.42 -35.53 4.08
CA GLY A 126 0.08 -34.49 5.04
C GLY A 126 1.27 -33.95 5.84
N ARG A 127 2.51 -34.14 5.34
CA ARG A 127 3.72 -33.57 5.93
C ARG A 127 4.00 -32.19 5.34
N PRO A 128 4.41 -31.20 6.15
CA PRO A 128 4.79 -29.89 5.63
C PRO A 128 6.05 -30.00 4.78
N VAL A 129 6.02 -29.43 3.57
CA VAL A 129 7.16 -29.43 2.63
C VAL A 129 7.70 -28.04 2.36
N ASP A 130 6.90 -27.00 2.54
CA ASP A 130 7.34 -25.61 2.34
C ASP A 130 6.66 -24.65 3.31
N LEU A 131 7.36 -23.56 3.60
CA LEU A 131 6.93 -22.46 4.46
C LEU A 131 7.32 -21.14 3.80
N TYR A 132 6.36 -20.35 3.32
CA TYR A 132 6.64 -19.15 2.59
C TYR A 132 5.70 -17.98 2.91
N HIS A 133 6.18 -16.77 2.71
CA HIS A 133 5.41 -15.55 2.84
C HIS A 133 4.53 -15.33 1.62
N VAL A 134 3.27 -14.95 1.84
CA VAL A 134 2.36 -14.53 0.75
C VAL A 134 2.09 -13.03 0.87
N PRO A 135 2.41 -12.23 -0.18
CA PRO A 135 2.24 -10.77 -0.12
C PRO A 135 0.82 -10.35 0.21
N GLY A 136 0.64 -9.70 1.36
CA GLY A 136 -0.67 -9.38 1.92
C GLY A 136 -1.56 -8.51 1.03
N HIS A 137 -0.96 -7.60 0.25
CA HIS A 137 -1.73 -6.74 -0.66
C HIS A 137 -2.44 -7.52 -1.78
N THR A 138 -1.98 -8.74 -2.09
CA THR A 138 -2.58 -9.63 -3.10
C THR A 138 -3.70 -10.52 -2.55
N LEU A 139 -3.95 -10.48 -1.23
CA LEU A 139 -4.86 -11.39 -0.54
C LEU A 139 -6.19 -10.71 -0.20
N ARG A 140 -7.29 -11.49 -0.29
CA ARG A 140 -8.63 -11.09 0.18
C ARG A 140 -9.29 -12.22 0.96
N ARG A 141 -9.82 -11.88 2.14
CA ARG A 141 -10.57 -12.80 3.01
C ARG A 141 -11.95 -13.07 2.41
N HIS A 142 -12.41 -14.30 2.51
CA HIS A 142 -13.78 -14.68 2.19
C HIS A 142 -14.69 -14.53 3.43
N ALA A 143 -15.98 -14.25 3.20
CA ALA A 143 -16.95 -13.97 4.26
C ALA A 143 -17.24 -15.18 5.17
N ASP A 144 -16.98 -16.41 4.69
CA ASP A 144 -17.13 -17.64 5.51
C ASP A 144 -16.03 -17.80 6.56
N ASP A 145 -14.99 -16.95 6.53
CA ASP A 145 -13.85 -16.96 7.44
C ASP A 145 -13.02 -18.26 7.41
N LYS A 146 -13.09 -19.02 6.31
CA LYS A 146 -12.41 -20.32 6.15
C LYS A 146 -11.33 -20.32 5.09
N ARG A 147 -11.39 -19.39 4.15
CA ARG A 147 -10.53 -19.33 2.97
C ARG A 147 -10.15 -17.91 2.59
N VAL A 148 -9.05 -17.81 1.85
CA VAL A 148 -8.48 -16.56 1.37
C VAL A 148 -8.18 -16.70 -0.11
N ALA A 149 -8.55 -15.72 -0.92
CA ALA A 149 -8.20 -15.66 -2.33
C ALA A 149 -6.95 -14.81 -2.54
N GLN A 150 -6.02 -15.28 -3.35
CA GLN A 150 -4.93 -14.50 -3.93
C GLN A 150 -5.20 -14.24 -5.40
N LYS A 151 -5.01 -13.01 -5.86
CA LYS A 151 -5.16 -12.65 -7.26
C LYS A 151 -3.89 -11.99 -7.78
N VAL A 152 -3.22 -12.68 -8.69
CA VAL A 152 -1.98 -12.21 -9.31
C VAL A 152 -2.05 -12.48 -10.82
N GLY A 153 -1.78 -11.45 -11.64
CA GLY A 153 -1.72 -11.62 -13.09
C GLY A 153 -3.00 -12.12 -13.78
N GLY A 154 -4.16 -11.96 -13.13
CA GLY A 154 -5.44 -12.44 -13.66
C GLY A 154 -5.83 -13.85 -13.21
N SER A 155 -4.94 -14.58 -12.56
CA SER A 155 -5.21 -15.88 -11.94
C SER A 155 -5.64 -15.70 -10.49
N THR A 156 -6.60 -16.52 -10.04
CA THR A 156 -7.03 -16.58 -8.64
C THR A 156 -6.60 -17.91 -8.05
N VAL A 157 -5.94 -17.87 -6.91
CA VAL A 157 -5.54 -19.05 -6.15
C VAL A 157 -6.17 -18.96 -4.76
N TRP A 158 -6.67 -20.08 -4.27
CA TRP A 158 -7.34 -20.14 -2.98
C TRP A 158 -6.47 -20.87 -1.94
N PHE A 159 -6.43 -20.29 -0.75
CA PHE A 159 -5.76 -20.82 0.43
C PHE A 159 -6.79 -21.16 1.49
N LYS A 160 -6.55 -22.27 2.19
CA LYS A 160 -7.32 -22.66 3.37
C LYS A 160 -6.74 -21.97 4.60
N LEU A 161 -7.58 -21.42 5.46
CA LEU A 161 -7.10 -20.88 6.75
C LEU A 161 -6.71 -22.01 7.71
N ALA A 162 -5.65 -21.76 8.48
CA ALA A 162 -5.20 -22.68 9.51
C ALA A 162 -6.31 -22.94 10.54
N GLY A 163 -6.46 -24.21 10.94
CA GLY A 163 -7.52 -24.64 11.85
C GLY A 163 -8.85 -24.99 11.19
N VAL A 164 -8.98 -24.86 9.87
CA VAL A 164 -10.17 -25.28 9.12
C VAL A 164 -9.99 -26.73 8.67
N GLU A 165 -11.01 -27.56 8.91
CA GLU A 165 -11.04 -28.95 8.46
C GLU A 165 -11.43 -29.08 6.98
N GLY A 166 -11.04 -30.24 6.37
CA GLY A 166 -11.31 -30.54 4.96
C GLY A 166 -10.24 -30.00 4.01
N ASP A 167 -10.26 -30.49 2.78
CA ASP A 167 -9.36 -30.05 1.72
C ASP A 167 -10.01 -28.96 0.87
N LEU A 168 -9.26 -27.97 0.48
CA LEU A 168 -9.70 -26.86 -0.37
C LEU A 168 -9.08 -27.01 -1.75
N ASP A 169 -9.90 -26.91 -2.80
CA ASP A 169 -9.39 -26.85 -4.17
C ASP A 169 -8.81 -25.47 -4.46
N LYS A 170 -7.51 -25.39 -4.81
CA LYS A 170 -6.79 -24.13 -5.02
C LYS A 170 -7.32 -23.29 -6.17
N ASP A 171 -7.95 -23.92 -7.17
CA ASP A 171 -8.40 -23.24 -8.38
C ASP A 171 -9.85 -22.77 -8.25
N THR A 172 -10.72 -23.59 -7.63
CA THR A 172 -12.15 -23.26 -7.49
C THR A 172 -12.51 -22.64 -6.15
N GLY A 173 -11.68 -22.85 -5.13
CA GLY A 173 -11.96 -22.41 -3.76
C GLY A 173 -13.07 -23.21 -3.07
N GLU A 174 -13.47 -24.35 -3.60
CA GLU A 174 -14.47 -25.24 -2.99
C GLU A 174 -13.83 -26.28 -2.08
N PHE A 175 -14.49 -26.58 -0.97
CA PHE A 175 -14.07 -27.67 -0.10
C PHE A 175 -14.49 -29.01 -0.72
N LYS A 176 -13.53 -29.90 -0.94
CA LYS A 176 -13.72 -31.25 -1.51
C LYS A 176 -12.74 -32.21 -0.83
N ASP A 177 -13.23 -33.38 -0.46
CA ASP A 177 -12.38 -34.41 0.12
C ASP A 177 -11.60 -35.16 -0.96
N GLY A 178 -10.39 -35.64 -0.61
CA GLY A 178 -9.58 -36.52 -1.46
C GLY A 178 -8.88 -35.79 -2.62
N LEU A 179 -8.54 -34.52 -2.47
CA LEU A 179 -7.72 -33.79 -3.42
C LEU A 179 -6.25 -34.26 -3.33
N THR A 180 -5.60 -34.37 -4.49
CA THR A 180 -4.13 -34.55 -4.57
C THR A 180 -3.41 -33.26 -4.14
N SER A 181 -2.18 -33.38 -3.63
CA SER A 181 -1.38 -32.22 -3.19
C SER A 181 -1.28 -31.13 -4.27
N GLU A 182 -1.18 -31.50 -5.54
CA GLU A 182 -1.13 -30.53 -6.67
C GLU A 182 -2.39 -29.65 -6.80
N LYS A 183 -3.57 -30.14 -6.39
CA LYS A 183 -4.85 -29.44 -6.45
C LYS A 183 -5.28 -28.83 -5.12
N LYS A 184 -4.64 -29.26 -4.06
CA LYS A 184 -4.95 -28.81 -2.73
C LYS A 184 -4.40 -27.41 -2.49
N GLY A 185 -5.24 -26.53 -1.99
CA GLY A 185 -4.82 -25.20 -1.56
C GLY A 185 -4.01 -25.27 -0.29
N ASP A 186 -2.89 -24.53 -0.27
CA ASP A 186 -2.01 -24.46 0.88
C ASP A 186 -2.73 -23.87 2.11
N THR A 187 -2.23 -24.22 3.28
CA THR A 187 -2.77 -23.71 4.54
C THR A 187 -2.15 -22.35 4.86
N LEU A 188 -2.98 -21.36 5.10
CA LEU A 188 -2.55 -20.00 5.39
C LEU A 188 -2.75 -19.67 6.86
N ILE A 189 -1.68 -19.27 7.53
CA ILE A 189 -1.72 -18.67 8.86
C ILE A 189 -1.88 -17.16 8.67
N TRP A 190 -2.99 -16.62 9.22
CA TRP A 190 -3.31 -15.20 9.11
C TRP A 190 -2.96 -14.46 10.39
N PHE A 191 -2.04 -13.51 10.29
CA PHE A 191 -1.67 -12.62 11.39
C PHE A 191 -2.42 -11.30 11.22
N ASN A 192 -3.11 -10.87 12.25
CA ASN A 192 -3.98 -9.72 12.19
C ASN A 192 -3.71 -8.78 13.36
N ASN A 193 -3.42 -7.52 13.08
CA ASN A 193 -3.39 -6.48 14.10
C ASN A 193 -4.82 -6.15 14.52
N TYR A 194 -5.04 -5.86 15.80
CA TYR A 194 -6.38 -5.54 16.28
C TYR A 194 -6.96 -4.34 15.54
N ASN A 195 -8.18 -4.50 15.02
CA ASN A 195 -8.94 -3.45 14.36
C ASN A 195 -10.38 -3.44 14.88
N PRO A 196 -10.80 -2.41 15.63
CA PRO A 196 -12.17 -2.34 16.18
C PRO A 196 -13.24 -2.19 15.10
N ARG A 197 -12.87 -1.85 13.87
CA ARG A 197 -13.80 -1.61 12.75
C ARG A 197 -13.92 -2.79 11.78
N SER A 198 -13.02 -3.76 11.86
CA SER A 198 -13.00 -4.90 10.93
C SER A 198 -12.56 -6.17 11.66
N TYR A 199 -13.34 -7.23 11.50
CA TYR A 199 -12.97 -8.54 11.99
C TYR A 199 -11.95 -9.23 11.06
N TYR A 200 -12.06 -8.99 9.76
CA TYR A 200 -11.28 -9.68 8.74
C TYR A 200 -9.90 -9.10 8.52
N TYR A 201 -9.76 -7.79 8.68
CA TYR A 201 -8.51 -7.06 8.34
C TYR A 201 -8.02 -6.22 9.50
N GLY A 202 -6.74 -6.31 9.74
CA GLY A 202 -6.06 -5.52 10.75
C GLY A 202 -5.99 -4.03 10.42
N LEU A 203 -5.69 -3.24 11.44
CA LEU A 203 -5.43 -1.82 11.28
C LEU A 203 -3.93 -1.60 11.06
N ALA A 204 -3.57 -1.07 9.90
CA ALA A 204 -2.18 -0.71 9.63
C ALA A 204 -1.70 0.36 10.62
N PRO A 205 -0.55 0.18 11.28
CA PRO A 205 0.00 1.18 12.22
C PRO A 205 0.22 2.56 11.60
N ILE A 206 0.45 2.61 10.29
CA ILE A 206 0.66 3.86 9.54
C ILE A 206 -0.63 4.68 9.34
N THR A 207 -1.81 4.08 9.51
CA THR A 207 -3.10 4.72 9.19
C THR A 207 -3.26 6.12 9.82
N PRO A 208 -2.93 6.35 11.12
CA PRO A 208 -3.05 7.69 11.71
C PRO A 208 -2.07 8.71 11.13
N ALA A 209 -0.95 8.26 10.58
CA ALA A 209 0.09 9.12 10.00
C ALA A 209 -0.15 9.46 8.52
N ILE A 210 -1.11 8.82 7.85
CA ILE A 210 -1.42 9.06 6.43
C ILE A 210 -1.61 10.56 6.12
N PRO A 211 -2.39 11.36 6.88
CA PRO A 211 -2.52 12.78 6.59
C PRO A 211 -1.19 13.55 6.66
N ALA A 212 -0.33 13.23 7.62
CA ALA A 212 0.99 13.84 7.75
C ALA A 212 1.93 13.47 6.58
N ILE A 213 1.85 12.23 6.10
CA ILE A 213 2.58 11.78 4.91
C ILE A 213 2.17 12.59 3.70
N TYR A 214 0.86 12.79 3.48
CA TYR A 214 0.36 13.59 2.37
C TYR A 214 0.79 15.05 2.45
N MET A 215 0.75 15.65 3.64
CA MET A 215 1.28 17.02 3.83
C MET A 215 2.76 17.10 3.46
N GLY A 216 3.56 16.11 3.85
CA GLY A 216 4.98 16.03 3.51
C GLY A 216 5.23 15.89 2.00
N ILE A 217 4.41 15.12 1.29
CA ILE A 217 4.47 14.98 -0.17
C ILE A 217 4.11 16.30 -0.84
N ALA A 218 3.02 16.95 -0.43
CA ALA A 218 2.59 18.23 -0.97
C ALA A 218 3.65 19.33 -0.76
N ALA A 219 4.25 19.39 0.42
CA ALA A 219 5.33 20.34 0.73
C ALA A 219 6.58 20.11 -0.15
N ARG A 220 6.97 18.84 -0.35
CA ARG A 220 8.08 18.50 -1.26
C ARG A 220 7.79 18.93 -2.70
N LYS A 221 6.58 18.70 -3.20
CA LYS A 221 6.17 19.15 -4.55
C LYS A 221 6.16 20.66 -4.68
N TYR A 222 5.62 21.36 -3.69
CA TYR A 222 5.64 22.82 -3.67
C TYR A 222 7.08 23.35 -3.74
N ASN A 223 7.97 22.84 -2.90
CA ASN A 223 9.37 23.24 -2.89
C ASN A 223 10.06 22.93 -4.23
N ALA A 224 9.85 21.73 -4.79
CA ALA A 224 10.41 21.36 -6.08
C ALA A 224 9.92 22.29 -7.21
N SER A 225 8.63 22.64 -7.23
CA SER A 225 8.06 23.60 -8.18
C SER A 225 8.64 25.00 -7.99
N PHE A 226 8.80 25.44 -6.74
CA PHE A 226 9.41 26.74 -6.43
C PHE A 226 10.85 26.84 -6.95
N PHE A 227 11.68 25.82 -6.70
CA PHE A 227 13.04 25.79 -7.20
C PHE A 227 13.11 25.65 -8.72
N LYS A 228 12.23 24.87 -9.34
CA LYS A 228 12.15 24.73 -10.79
C LYS A 228 11.82 26.06 -11.49
N ASN A 229 11.02 26.91 -10.85
CA ASN A 229 10.65 28.23 -11.35
C ASN A 229 11.58 29.35 -10.87
N TYR A 230 12.76 29.02 -10.33
CA TYR A 230 13.76 29.98 -9.81
C TYR A 230 13.21 30.96 -8.76
N GLY A 231 12.14 30.62 -8.05
CA GLY A 231 11.51 31.51 -7.07
C GLY A 231 10.85 32.75 -7.66
N VAL A 232 10.66 32.80 -8.98
CA VAL A 232 9.99 33.93 -9.64
C VAL A 232 8.51 33.93 -9.25
N PRO A 233 7.97 35.04 -8.72
CA PRO A 233 6.57 35.11 -8.38
C PRO A 233 5.70 34.90 -9.63
N SER A 234 4.61 34.14 -9.47
CA SER A 234 3.67 33.84 -10.55
C SER A 234 2.79 35.02 -10.99
N LEU A 235 3.00 36.19 -10.41
CA LEU A 235 2.26 37.40 -10.73
C LEU A 235 3.22 38.47 -11.24
N LEU A 236 3.04 38.86 -12.48
CA LEU A 236 3.65 40.06 -13.06
C LEU A 236 2.55 41.11 -13.26
N MET A 237 2.59 42.19 -12.49
CA MET A 237 1.69 43.33 -12.68
C MET A 237 2.36 44.34 -13.61
N ILE A 238 1.84 44.50 -14.81
CA ILE A 238 2.30 45.50 -15.77
C ILE A 238 1.29 46.65 -15.73
N ILE A 239 1.70 47.79 -15.21
CA ILE A 239 0.90 49.01 -15.26
C ILE A 239 1.33 49.80 -16.52
N LYS A 240 0.44 49.87 -17.53
CA LYS A 240 0.65 50.69 -18.71
C LYS A 240 0.10 52.07 -18.42
N GLY A 241 0.94 53.06 -18.40
CA GLY A 241 0.58 54.47 -18.27
C GLY A 241 1.83 55.33 -18.13
N SER A 242 1.78 56.59 -18.56
CA SER A 242 2.79 57.55 -18.17
C SER A 242 2.45 58.04 -16.75
N PHE A 243 3.32 57.73 -15.80
CA PHE A 243 3.26 58.36 -14.49
C PHE A 243 3.71 59.80 -14.68
N THR A 244 2.79 60.69 -15.01
CA THR A 244 3.02 62.12 -14.90
C THR A 244 3.02 62.46 -13.43
N ASP A 245 3.96 63.34 -13.05
CA ASP A 245 4.18 63.77 -11.67
C ASP A 245 2.87 64.02 -10.94
N ILE A 246 2.72 63.42 -9.79
CA ILE A 246 1.60 63.69 -8.88
C ILE A 246 1.72 65.17 -8.50
N ASP A 247 0.79 66.01 -8.99
CA ASP A 247 0.72 67.39 -8.59
C ASP A 247 0.55 67.41 -7.06
N PRO A 248 1.52 67.96 -6.32
CA PRO A 248 1.47 67.95 -4.86
C PRO A 248 0.23 68.71 -4.30
N ASN A 249 -0.43 69.54 -5.14
CA ASN A 249 -1.59 70.33 -4.77
C ASN A 249 -2.93 69.65 -5.11
N ASN A 250 -2.93 68.48 -5.82
CA ASN A 250 -4.16 67.79 -6.16
C ASN A 250 -3.97 66.25 -6.07
N PRO A 251 -4.02 65.66 -4.85
CA PRO A 251 -3.79 64.24 -4.63
C PRO A 251 -4.89 63.32 -5.17
N ASN A 252 -5.97 63.87 -5.75
CA ASN A 252 -7.14 63.10 -6.21
C ASN A 252 -7.23 62.98 -7.75
N THR A 253 -6.15 63.16 -8.49
CA THR A 253 -6.15 62.87 -9.92
C THR A 253 -6.26 61.39 -10.15
N ASN A 254 -7.49 60.94 -10.45
CA ASN A 254 -7.80 59.55 -10.79
C ASN A 254 -7.01 59.11 -12.02
N LEU A 255 -6.20 58.08 -11.88
CA LEU A 255 -5.46 57.41 -12.95
C LEU A 255 -6.36 56.78 -14.03
N SER A 256 -7.70 56.88 -13.89
CA SER A 256 -8.69 56.26 -14.78
C SER A 256 -9.12 57.13 -15.97
N GLU A 257 -8.70 58.42 -16.06
CA GLU A 257 -9.20 59.33 -17.11
C GLU A 257 -8.26 59.55 -18.32
N LYS A 258 -7.14 58.80 -18.40
CA LYS A 258 -6.27 58.82 -19.61
C LYS A 258 -5.88 57.41 -20.03
N ALA A 259 -6.86 56.61 -20.51
CA ALA A 259 -6.63 55.42 -21.31
C ALA A 259 -6.97 55.73 -22.78
#